data_d402a761f5c6859332c9560a7eddf62c
#
_entry.id   d402a761f5c6859332c9560a7eddf62c
#
_cell.length_a   1.000
_cell.length_b   1.000
_cell.length_c   1.000
_cell.angle_alpha   90.00
_cell.angle_beta   90.00
_cell.angle_gamma   90.00
#
_symmetry.space_group_name_H-M   'P 1'
#
loop_
_entity.id
_entity.type
_entity.pdbx_description
1 polymer ?
#
loop_
_entity_poly.entity_id
_entity_poly.type
_entity_poly.pdbx_seq_one_letter_code
_entity_poly.pdbx_strand_id
1 'polypeptide(L)' 'MENNLLEAIKDDILKVISSYAEIDEDGLEIKMSKTRSETDDKPVSALVANIPLKNIKERKI' A
#
# COMPACT_ATOMS: atom_id res chain seq x y z
N MET A 1 -9.04 9.48 17.35
CA MET A 1 -8.14 8.37 17.06
C MET A 1 -7.22 8.68 15.93
N GLU A 2 -5.99 8.42 16.14
CA GLU A 2 -4.98 8.71 15.16
C GLU A 2 -4.92 7.66 14.08
N ASN A 3 -4.48 8.07 12.92
CA ASN A 3 -4.26 7.13 11.83
C ASN A 3 -2.81 6.74 11.73
N ASN A 4 -2.18 6.61 12.88
CA ASN A 4 -0.77 6.24 12.90
C ASN A 4 -0.53 4.89 12.28
N LEU A 5 -1.53 4.00 12.34
CA LEU A 5 -1.39 2.70 11.73
C LEU A 5 -1.24 2.82 10.22
N LEU A 6 -2.08 3.65 9.60
CA LEU A 6 -1.97 3.86 8.15
C LEU A 6 -0.64 4.50 7.78
N GLU A 7 -0.20 5.46 8.59
CA GLU A 7 1.08 6.10 8.32
C GLU A 7 2.23 5.10 8.41
N ALA A 8 2.19 4.25 9.41
CA ALA A 8 3.24 3.26 9.58
C ALA A 8 3.25 2.27 8.43
N ILE A 9 2.06 1.82 8.03
CA ILE A 9 1.97 0.88 6.91
C ILE A 9 2.48 1.53 5.63
N LYS A 10 2.10 2.78 5.41
CA LYS A 10 2.55 3.48 4.21
C LYS A 10 4.07 3.58 4.18
N ASP A 11 4.67 3.96 5.30
CA ASP A 11 6.11 4.11 5.35
C ASP A 11 6.82 2.80 5.07
N ASP A 12 6.32 1.70 5.64
CA ASP A 12 6.95 0.41 5.44
C ASP A 12 6.80 -0.07 4.00
N ILE A 13 5.62 0.13 3.43
CA ILE A 13 5.39 -0.26 2.05
C ILE A 13 6.30 0.53 1.11
N LEU A 14 6.44 1.83 1.36
CA LEU A 14 7.30 2.65 0.53
C LEU A 14 8.75 2.21 0.61
N LYS A 15 9.19 1.85 1.80
CA LYS A 15 10.54 1.35 1.96
C LYS A 15 10.79 0.11 1.13
N VAL A 16 9.86 -0.83 1.20
CA VAL A 16 10.03 -2.08 0.48
C VAL A 16 9.99 -1.83 -1.02
N ILE A 17 9.02 -1.09 -1.48
CA ILE A 17 8.84 -0.90 -2.91
C ILE A 17 9.96 -0.06 -3.51
N SER A 18 10.48 0.92 -2.76
CA SER A 18 11.51 1.76 -3.33
C SER A 18 12.83 1.02 -3.56
N SER A 19 12.97 -0.18 -3.02
CA SER A 19 14.12 -0.99 -3.37
C SER A 19 13.96 -1.68 -4.73
N TYR A 20 12.76 -1.63 -5.31
CA TYR A 20 12.47 -2.24 -6.60
C TYR A 20 12.12 -1.22 -7.67
N ALA A 21 11.63 -0.07 -7.28
CA ALA A 21 11.15 0.91 -8.23
C ALA A 21 11.16 2.29 -7.62
N GLU A 22 11.13 3.29 -8.49
CA GLU A 22 10.94 4.65 -8.05
C GLU A 22 9.45 4.93 -7.96
N ILE A 23 9.04 5.55 -6.87
CA ILE A 23 7.63 5.80 -6.60
C ILE A 23 7.31 7.24 -6.93
N ASP A 24 6.20 7.44 -7.64
CA ASP A 24 5.68 8.76 -7.90
C ASP A 24 4.78 9.15 -6.73
N GLU A 25 5.32 9.88 -5.79
CA GLU A 25 4.59 10.19 -4.56
C GLU A 25 3.44 11.14 -4.78
N ASP A 26 3.41 11.82 -5.92
CA ASP A 26 2.30 12.73 -6.20
C ASP A 26 0.98 11.99 -6.37
N GLY A 27 1.03 10.78 -6.87
CA GLY A 27 -0.18 9.99 -7.06
C GLY A 27 -0.36 8.89 -6.04
N LEU A 28 0.45 8.89 -5.02
CA LEU A 28 0.40 7.84 -4.01
C LEU A 28 -0.84 7.98 -3.14
N GLU A 29 -1.51 6.86 -2.92
CA GLU A 29 -2.73 6.86 -2.13
C GLU A 29 -2.86 5.54 -1.40
N ILE A 30 -3.08 5.60 -0.09
CA ILE A 30 -3.31 4.41 0.71
C ILE A 30 -4.47 4.71 1.66
N LYS A 31 -5.45 3.83 1.68
CA LYS A 31 -6.62 4.05 2.50
C LYS A 31 -7.21 2.75 2.96
N MET A 32 -8.05 2.85 3.98
CA MET A 32 -8.81 1.73 4.48
C MET A 32 -10.19 1.71 3.86
N SER A 33 -10.69 0.52 3.61
CA SER A 33 -12.01 0.34 3.05
C SER A 33 -12.67 -0.84 3.75
N LYS A 34 -13.93 -1.06 3.46
CA LYS A 34 -14.65 -2.21 3.99
C LYS A 34 -14.98 -3.15 2.85
N THR A 35 -14.83 -4.42 3.12
CA THR A 35 -15.19 -5.44 2.15
C THR A 35 -15.75 -6.63 2.91
N ARG A 36 -16.10 -7.68 2.20
CA ARG A 36 -16.62 -8.89 2.80
C ARG A 36 -15.59 -9.97 2.77
N SER A 37 -15.50 -10.68 3.89
CA SER A 37 -14.63 -11.83 3.95
C SER A 37 -15.19 -12.93 3.05
N GLU A 38 -14.31 -13.58 2.30
CA GLU A 38 -14.74 -14.64 1.40
C GLU A 38 -15.06 -15.92 2.14
N THR A 39 -14.58 -16.05 3.37
CA THR A 39 -14.78 -17.27 4.12
C THR A 39 -16.09 -17.26 4.89
N ASP A 40 -16.40 -16.18 5.60
CA ASP A 40 -17.56 -16.17 6.45
C ASP A 40 -18.48 -15.00 6.19
N ASP A 41 -18.29 -14.30 5.09
CA ASP A 41 -19.21 -13.25 4.61
C ASP A 41 -19.44 -12.16 5.62
N LYS A 42 -18.46 -11.89 6.46
CA LYS A 42 -18.53 -10.82 7.44
C LYS A 42 -17.79 -9.61 6.96
N PRO A 43 -18.21 -8.41 7.37
CA PRO A 43 -17.46 -7.21 6.98
C PRO A 43 -16.09 -7.19 7.62
N VAL A 44 -15.10 -6.88 6.81
CA VAL A 44 -13.74 -6.78 7.29
C VAL A 44 -13.11 -5.52 6.70
N SER A 45 -12.07 -5.05 7.35
CA SER A 45 -11.31 -3.91 6.83
C SER A 45 -10.36 -4.38 5.76
N ALA A 46 -10.24 -3.57 4.72
CA ALA A 46 -9.33 -3.85 3.63
C ALA A 46 -8.43 -2.65 3.40
N LEU A 47 -7.19 -2.93 3.08
CA LEU A 47 -6.23 -1.88 2.75
C LEU A 47 -6.18 -1.73 1.24
N VAL A 48 -6.40 -0.50 0.78
CA VAL A 48 -6.37 -0.20 -0.65
C VAL A 48 -5.22 0.75 -0.91
N ALA A 49 -4.39 0.39 -1.87
CA ALA A 49 -3.21 1.19 -2.18
C ALA A 49 -3.10 1.41 -3.67
N ASN A 50 -2.81 2.65 -4.04
CA ASN A 50 -2.46 3.01 -5.40
C ASN A 50 -1.08 3.63 -5.36
N ILE A 51 -0.11 2.89 -5.89
CA ILE A 51 1.29 3.30 -5.81
C ILE A 51 1.85 3.40 -7.20
N PRO A 52 1.83 4.59 -7.79
CA PRO A 52 2.36 4.76 -9.15
C PRO A 52 3.87 4.61 -9.16
N LEU A 53 4.37 3.88 -10.12
CA LEU A 53 5.80 3.65 -10.26
C LEU A 53 6.31 4.42 -11.46
N LYS A 54 7.29 5.28 -11.22
CA LYS A 54 7.91 6.02 -12.30
C LYS A 54 8.85 5.16 -13.12
N ASN A 55 9.61 4.32 -12.42
CA ASN A 55 10.67 3.59 -13.05
C ASN A 55 10.92 2.32 -12.27
N ILE A 56 10.89 1.20 -12.94
CA ILE A 56 11.09 -0.08 -12.29
C ILE A 56 12.55 -0.46 -12.41
N LYS A 57 13.17 -0.73 -11.27
CA LYS A 57 14.56 -1.13 -11.24
C LYS A 57 14.67 -2.60 -11.50
N GLU A 58 15.55 -2.95 -12.41
CA GLU A 58 15.79 -4.34 -12.68
C GLU A 58 16.71 -4.93 -11.63
N ARG A 59 16.34 -6.09 -11.14
CA ARG A 59 17.16 -6.80 -10.19
C ARG A 59 17.77 -7.99 -10.87
N LYS A 60 19.06 -8.04 -10.80
CA LYS A 60 19.79 -9.20 -11.29
C LYS A 60 20.06 -10.15 -10.17
N ILE A 61 19.80 -11.38 -10.42
CA ILE A 61 19.99 -12.41 -9.40
C ILE A 61 21.14 -13.30 -9.77
#